data_b2f4a133329be1695c576e8c9fa9ef44
#
_entry.id   b2f4a133329be1695c576e8c9fa9ef44
#
_cell.length_a   1.000
_cell.length_b   1.000
_cell.length_c   1.000
_cell.angle_alpha   90.00
_cell.angle_beta   90.00
_cell.angle_gamma   90.00
#
_symmetry.space_group_name_H-M   'P 1'
#
loop_
_entity.id
_entity.type
_entity.pdbx_description
1 polymer ?
#
loop_
_entity_poly.entity_id
_entity_poly.type
_entity_poly.pdbx_seq_one_letter_code
_entity_poly.pdbx_strand_id
1 'polypeptide(L)'
;IYAFLTVGAAFFEDAFRIGPARFGLMWALLAAAFAGGAWFAGTGARRWSSRRMLHVGVALTMLGAATFGVATLLVDPRVQSYLVALIFLLAGNGLMSPLALAGAVSGRPELAGLASGLSSSIAMLTTVLFSVATGALYRGTAGTIALLMALGAIGVAFSARVAIRGPKGR
;
A
#
# COMPACT_ATOMS: atom_id res chain seq x y z
N ILE A 1 1.81 3.58 -1.93
CA ILE A 1 3.15 2.98 -1.79
C ILE A 1 4.08 3.44 -2.90
N TYR A 2 3.71 3.35 -4.16
CA TYR A 2 4.57 3.70 -5.30
C TYR A 2 4.97 5.18 -5.32
N ALA A 3 4.11 6.08 -4.84
CA ALA A 3 4.48 7.47 -4.63
C ALA A 3 5.69 7.61 -3.68
N PHE A 4 5.69 6.82 -2.61
CA PHE A 4 6.83 6.80 -1.68
C PHE A 4 8.06 6.11 -2.29
N LEU A 5 7.88 5.01 -3.03
CA LEU A 5 8.98 4.32 -3.72
C LEU A 5 9.76 5.26 -4.66
N THR A 6 9.07 6.16 -5.33
CA THR A 6 9.68 7.04 -6.33
C THR A 6 10.61 8.07 -5.70
N VAL A 7 10.23 8.67 -4.58
CA VAL A 7 10.95 9.81 -3.99
C VAL A 7 11.37 9.59 -2.53
N GLY A 8 11.03 8.45 -1.94
CA GLY A 8 11.25 8.20 -0.51
C GLY A 8 12.72 8.26 -0.09
N ALA A 9 13.62 7.73 -0.91
CA ALA A 9 15.06 7.79 -0.64
C ALA A 9 15.54 9.24 -0.59
N ALA A 10 15.20 10.05 -1.60
CA ALA A 10 15.55 11.47 -1.65
C ALA A 10 14.91 12.23 -0.47
N PHE A 11 13.65 11.97 -0.17
CA PHE A 11 12.97 12.60 0.97
C PHE A 11 13.65 12.29 2.31
N PHE A 12 14.03 11.02 2.56
CA PHE A 12 14.70 10.66 3.82
C PHE A 12 16.14 11.19 3.90
N GLU A 13 16.83 11.29 2.77
CA GLU A 13 18.16 11.89 2.69
C GLU A 13 18.09 13.41 2.95
N ASP A 14 17.18 14.10 2.29
CA ASP A 14 17.04 15.57 2.39
C ASP A 14 16.52 16.00 3.78
N ALA A 15 15.47 15.33 4.28
CA ALA A 15 14.80 15.74 5.52
C ALA A 15 15.52 15.25 6.78
N PHE A 16 16.16 14.07 6.74
CA PHE A 16 16.70 13.42 7.94
C PHE A 16 18.18 13.04 7.83
N ARG A 17 18.83 13.36 6.72
CA ARG A 17 20.24 13.02 6.47
C ARG A 17 20.53 11.51 6.56
N ILE A 18 19.55 10.70 6.14
CA ILE A 18 19.66 9.23 6.18
C ILE A 18 20.34 8.77 4.89
N GLY A 19 21.57 8.27 5.03
CA GLY A 19 22.32 7.74 3.90
C GLY A 19 21.77 6.41 3.37
N PRO A 20 22.19 6.00 2.16
CA PRO A 20 21.63 4.84 1.43
C PRO A 20 21.63 3.54 2.23
N ALA A 21 22.67 3.26 2.99
CA ALA A 21 22.77 2.02 3.79
C ALA A 21 21.69 1.94 4.89
N ARG A 22 21.46 3.04 5.61
CA ARG A 22 20.40 3.11 6.63
C ARG A 22 19.01 3.05 6.00
N PHE A 23 18.82 3.71 4.86
CA PHE A 23 17.58 3.62 4.11
C PHE A 23 17.31 2.19 3.66
N GLY A 24 18.33 1.45 3.20
CA GLY A 24 18.21 0.03 2.86
C GLY A 24 17.75 -0.85 4.03
N LEU A 25 18.27 -0.61 5.26
CA LEU A 25 17.80 -1.31 6.46
C LEU A 25 16.34 -0.98 6.80
N MET A 26 15.96 0.28 6.69
CA MET A 26 14.57 0.69 6.85
C MET A 26 13.67 -0.02 5.82
N TRP A 27 14.14 -0.14 4.59
CA TRP A 27 13.42 -0.81 3.51
C TRP A 27 13.27 -2.32 3.76
N ALA A 28 14.30 -2.97 4.32
CA ALA A 28 14.21 -4.37 4.74
C ALA A 28 13.12 -4.59 5.81
N LEU A 29 13.02 -3.68 6.80
CA LEU A 29 11.95 -3.72 7.80
C LEU A 29 10.56 -3.55 7.16
N LEU A 30 10.43 -2.64 6.21
CA LEU A 30 9.19 -2.41 5.48
C LEU A 30 8.80 -3.62 4.61
N ALA A 31 9.78 -4.25 3.95
CA ALA A 31 9.58 -5.49 3.21
C ALA A 31 9.14 -6.65 4.13
N ALA A 32 9.70 -6.74 5.34
CA ALA A 32 9.28 -7.71 6.34
C ALA A 32 7.82 -7.47 6.79
N ALA A 33 7.39 -6.21 6.95
CA ALA A 33 6.00 -5.87 7.25
C ALA A 33 5.05 -6.31 6.13
N PHE A 34 5.42 -6.09 4.87
CA PHE A 34 4.66 -6.57 3.71
C PHE A 34 4.58 -8.11 3.68
N ALA A 35 5.72 -8.78 3.85
CA ALA A 35 5.80 -10.24 3.89
C ALA A 35 4.96 -10.83 5.04
N GLY A 36 4.99 -10.21 6.22
CA GLY A 36 4.18 -10.57 7.37
C GLY A 36 2.68 -10.44 7.07
N GLY A 37 2.26 -9.38 6.40
CA GLY A 37 0.88 -9.20 5.93
C GLY A 37 0.45 -10.30 4.94
N ALA A 38 1.30 -10.61 3.97
CA ALA A 38 1.04 -11.67 2.99
C ALA A 38 1.01 -13.07 3.62
N TRP A 39 1.92 -13.34 4.54
CA TRP A 39 1.91 -14.60 5.32
C TRP A 39 0.63 -14.74 6.16
N PHE A 40 0.20 -13.66 6.81
CA PHE A 40 -1.05 -13.64 7.55
C PHE A 40 -2.26 -13.86 6.63
N ALA A 41 -2.25 -13.33 5.39
CA ALA A 41 -3.26 -13.62 4.40
C ALA A 41 -3.37 -15.12 4.11
N GLY A 42 -2.24 -15.80 3.91
CA GLY A 42 -2.21 -17.24 3.63
C GLY A 42 -2.68 -18.10 4.80
N THR A 43 -2.18 -17.82 6.01
CA THR A 43 -2.53 -18.59 7.22
C THR A 43 -3.91 -18.24 7.78
N GLY A 44 -4.27 -16.97 7.73
CA GLY A 44 -5.55 -16.45 8.21
C GLY A 44 -6.75 -16.91 7.37
N ALA A 45 -6.54 -17.20 6.08
CA ALA A 45 -7.59 -17.68 5.17
C ALA A 45 -8.27 -18.97 5.65
N ARG A 46 -7.62 -19.72 6.53
CA ARG A 46 -8.19 -20.94 7.14
C ARG A 46 -9.18 -20.64 8.28
N ARG A 47 -9.09 -19.48 8.92
CA ARG A 47 -9.86 -19.13 10.13
C ARG A 47 -10.76 -17.92 9.94
N TRP A 48 -10.42 -17.01 9.04
CA TRP A 48 -11.10 -15.75 8.81
C TRP A 48 -11.65 -15.69 7.39
N SER A 49 -12.82 -15.11 7.23
CA SER A 49 -13.36 -14.86 5.89
C SER A 49 -12.53 -13.81 5.14
N SER A 50 -12.34 -13.99 3.85
CA SER A 50 -11.64 -13.03 2.97
C SER A 50 -12.16 -11.60 3.15
N ARG A 51 -13.46 -11.46 3.42
CA ARG A 51 -14.10 -10.16 3.68
C ARG A 51 -13.56 -9.49 4.94
N ARG A 52 -13.38 -10.22 6.04
CA ARG A 52 -12.80 -9.68 7.28
C ARG A 52 -11.35 -9.27 7.07
N MET A 53 -10.60 -10.10 6.37
CA MET A 53 -9.19 -9.83 6.07
C MET A 53 -9.04 -8.58 5.20
N LEU A 54 -9.90 -8.39 4.19
CA LEU A 54 -9.93 -7.17 3.39
C LEU A 54 -10.23 -5.92 4.25
N HIS A 55 -11.18 -5.99 5.18
CA HIS A 55 -11.45 -4.86 6.08
C HIS A 55 -10.23 -4.53 6.97
N VAL A 56 -9.54 -5.54 7.50
CA VAL A 56 -8.32 -5.33 8.29
C VAL A 56 -7.22 -4.69 7.42
N GLY A 57 -7.02 -5.19 6.20
CA GLY A 57 -6.05 -4.61 5.27
C GLY A 57 -6.34 -3.16 4.92
N VAL A 58 -7.61 -2.84 4.63
CA VAL A 58 -8.05 -1.44 4.40
C VAL A 58 -7.83 -0.59 5.63
N ALA A 59 -8.20 -1.07 6.83
CA ALA A 59 -8.01 -0.33 8.08
C ALA A 59 -6.53 -0.03 8.35
N LEU A 60 -5.64 -1.00 8.15
CA LEU A 60 -4.20 -0.81 8.27
C LEU A 60 -3.68 0.23 7.26
N THR A 61 -4.12 0.15 6.01
CA THR A 61 -3.73 1.11 4.96
C THR A 61 -4.22 2.52 5.29
N MET A 62 -5.46 2.67 5.76
CA MET A 62 -6.02 3.95 6.18
C MET A 62 -5.27 4.52 7.39
N LEU A 63 -4.98 3.68 8.39
CA LEU A 63 -4.22 4.06 9.58
C LEU A 63 -2.82 4.53 9.19
N GLY A 64 -2.14 3.79 8.31
CA GLY A 64 -0.82 4.18 7.81
C GLY A 64 -0.85 5.51 7.05
N ALA A 65 -1.82 5.72 6.15
CA ALA A 65 -1.96 6.98 5.42
C ALA A 65 -2.28 8.15 6.37
N ALA A 66 -3.16 7.96 7.35
CA ALA A 66 -3.49 8.96 8.34
C ALA A 66 -2.28 9.32 9.23
N THR A 67 -1.55 8.30 9.72
CA THR A 67 -0.33 8.50 10.53
C THR A 67 0.74 9.24 9.73
N PHE A 68 0.92 8.92 8.44
CA PHE A 68 1.85 9.63 7.57
C PHE A 68 1.43 11.10 7.39
N GLY A 69 0.15 11.35 7.15
CA GLY A 69 -0.40 12.71 7.04
C GLY A 69 -0.20 13.51 8.33
N VAL A 70 -0.50 12.93 9.49
CA VAL A 70 -0.28 13.57 10.79
C VAL A 70 1.19 13.88 11.01
N ALA A 71 2.09 12.92 10.74
CA ALA A 71 3.53 13.14 10.85
C ALA A 71 4.02 14.30 9.98
N THR A 72 3.41 14.52 8.82
CA THR A 72 3.74 15.64 7.91
C THR A 72 3.30 16.99 8.47
N LEU A 73 2.28 17.03 9.32
CA LEU A 73 1.76 18.26 9.93
C LEU A 73 2.48 18.63 11.24
N LEU A 74 3.30 17.75 11.80
CA LEU A 74 4.07 18.03 13.01
C LEU A 74 5.18 19.03 12.74
N VAL A 75 5.42 19.91 13.70
CA VAL A 75 6.47 20.94 13.61
C VAL A 75 7.87 20.32 13.60
N ASP A 76 8.04 19.18 14.28
CA ASP A 76 9.31 18.44 14.36
C ASP A 76 9.07 16.96 14.05
N PRO A 77 8.93 16.60 12.76
CA PRO A 77 8.61 15.23 12.36
C PRO A 77 9.81 14.31 12.60
N ARG A 78 9.58 13.23 13.33
CA ARG A 78 10.61 12.21 13.61
C ARG A 78 10.54 11.10 12.57
N VAL A 79 11.70 10.56 12.20
CA VAL A 79 11.83 9.41 11.30
C VAL A 79 10.93 8.24 11.72
N GLN A 80 10.84 7.98 13.04
CA GLN A 80 10.04 6.88 13.57
C GLN A 80 8.55 7.03 13.21
N SER A 81 8.00 8.24 13.20
CA SER A 81 6.59 8.48 12.87
C SER A 81 6.29 8.07 11.43
N TYR A 82 7.18 8.39 10.50
CA TYR A 82 7.07 7.97 9.11
C TYR A 82 7.26 6.47 8.94
N LEU A 83 8.21 5.86 9.68
CA LEU A 83 8.41 4.42 9.65
C LEU A 83 7.19 3.65 10.13
N VAL A 84 6.59 4.04 11.24
CA VAL A 84 5.37 3.41 11.77
C VAL A 84 4.23 3.52 10.76
N ALA A 85 4.06 4.67 10.13
CA ALA A 85 3.07 4.88 9.08
C ALA A 85 3.28 3.93 7.90
N LEU A 86 4.51 3.79 7.43
CA LEU A 86 4.87 2.93 6.32
C LEU A 86 4.73 1.43 6.65
N ILE A 87 5.03 1.02 7.90
CA ILE A 87 4.82 -0.35 8.36
C ILE A 87 3.34 -0.72 8.25
N PHE A 88 2.42 0.13 8.74
CA PHE A 88 0.99 -0.11 8.62
C PHE A 88 0.53 -0.17 7.16
N LEU A 89 1.02 0.74 6.33
CA LEU A 89 0.72 0.76 4.89
C LEU A 89 1.16 -0.53 4.19
N LEU A 90 2.40 -0.98 4.44
CA LEU A 90 2.93 -2.16 3.79
C LEU A 90 2.33 -3.45 4.34
N ALA A 91 2.09 -3.55 5.63
CA ALA A 91 1.38 -4.69 6.22
C ALA A 91 -0.04 -4.84 5.67
N GLY A 92 -0.78 -3.72 5.57
CA GLY A 92 -2.12 -3.69 4.96
C GLY A 92 -2.10 -4.10 3.49
N ASN A 93 -1.14 -3.59 2.72
CA ASN A 93 -0.98 -3.93 1.31
C ASN A 93 -0.57 -5.40 1.13
N GLY A 94 0.37 -5.90 1.92
CA GLY A 94 0.77 -7.30 1.93
C GLY A 94 -0.41 -8.24 2.21
N LEU A 95 -1.27 -7.87 3.15
CA LEU A 95 -2.49 -8.63 3.47
C LEU A 95 -3.49 -8.63 2.30
N MET A 96 -3.68 -7.50 1.62
CA MET A 96 -4.69 -7.38 0.57
C MET A 96 -4.26 -7.95 -0.78
N SER A 97 -2.97 -7.89 -1.13
CA SER A 97 -2.46 -8.27 -2.45
C SER A 97 -2.82 -9.71 -2.85
N PRO A 98 -2.53 -10.76 -2.05
CA PRO A 98 -2.89 -12.12 -2.42
C PRO A 98 -4.40 -12.36 -2.43
N LEU A 99 -5.15 -11.68 -1.55
CA LEU A 99 -6.61 -11.79 -1.52
C LEU A 99 -7.26 -11.17 -2.76
N ALA A 100 -6.76 -10.03 -3.22
CA ALA A 100 -7.25 -9.37 -4.43
C ALA A 100 -6.97 -10.23 -5.67
N LEU A 101 -5.77 -10.81 -5.79
CA LEU A 101 -5.41 -11.69 -6.90
C LEU A 101 -6.27 -12.97 -6.89
N ALA A 102 -6.41 -13.62 -5.74
CA ALA A 102 -7.27 -14.79 -5.60
C ALA A 102 -8.73 -14.47 -5.97
N GLY A 103 -9.25 -13.32 -5.54
CA GLY A 103 -10.59 -12.86 -5.92
C GLY A 103 -10.76 -12.63 -7.41
N ALA A 104 -9.74 -12.07 -8.08
CA ALA A 104 -9.79 -11.81 -9.52
C ALA A 104 -9.86 -13.08 -10.36
N VAL A 105 -9.22 -14.18 -9.93
CA VAL A 105 -9.16 -15.44 -10.69
C VAL A 105 -10.24 -16.45 -10.29
N SER A 106 -10.93 -16.26 -9.16
CA SER A 106 -11.89 -17.24 -8.64
C SER A 106 -13.23 -17.29 -9.38
N GLY A 107 -13.57 -16.24 -10.16
CA GLY A 107 -14.89 -16.11 -10.77
C GLY A 107 -15.13 -17.06 -11.95
N ARG A 108 -14.13 -17.27 -12.78
CA ARG A 108 -14.15 -18.16 -13.98
C ARG A 108 -12.78 -18.76 -14.20
N PRO A 109 -12.56 -20.02 -13.85
CA PRO A 109 -11.25 -20.67 -14.00
C PRO A 109 -10.70 -20.63 -15.42
N GLU A 110 -11.58 -20.71 -16.45
CA GLU A 110 -11.21 -20.66 -17.85
C GLU A 110 -10.57 -19.32 -18.26
N LEU A 111 -10.91 -18.26 -17.54
CA LEU A 111 -10.42 -16.91 -17.81
C LEU A 111 -9.36 -16.44 -16.79
N ALA A 112 -8.87 -17.34 -15.93
CA ALA A 112 -7.94 -16.98 -14.85
C ALA A 112 -6.66 -16.30 -15.38
N GLY A 113 -6.10 -16.79 -16.49
CA GLY A 113 -4.94 -16.18 -17.13
C GLY A 113 -5.22 -14.76 -17.63
N LEU A 114 -6.36 -14.54 -18.29
CA LEU A 114 -6.78 -13.22 -18.75
C LEU A 114 -7.03 -12.26 -17.58
N ALA A 115 -7.72 -12.73 -16.55
CA ALA A 115 -8.04 -11.93 -15.36
C ALA A 115 -6.77 -11.52 -14.60
N SER A 116 -5.79 -12.41 -14.44
CA SER A 116 -4.52 -12.11 -13.79
C SER A 116 -3.68 -11.14 -14.63
N GLY A 117 -3.61 -11.34 -15.95
CA GLY A 117 -2.90 -10.45 -16.87
C GLY A 117 -3.49 -9.03 -16.87
N LEU A 118 -4.82 -8.92 -16.97
CA LEU A 118 -5.51 -7.62 -16.93
C LEU A 118 -5.31 -6.92 -15.58
N SER A 119 -5.44 -7.65 -14.46
CA SER A 119 -5.20 -7.11 -13.12
C SER A 119 -3.78 -6.58 -12.96
N SER A 120 -2.79 -7.32 -13.45
CA SER A 120 -1.38 -6.91 -13.41
C SER A 120 -1.13 -5.68 -14.30
N SER A 121 -1.73 -5.62 -15.48
CA SER A 121 -1.61 -4.46 -16.39
C SER A 121 -2.21 -3.19 -15.77
N ILE A 122 -3.38 -3.28 -15.16
CA ILE A 122 -4.02 -2.16 -14.46
C ILE A 122 -3.16 -1.72 -13.26
N ALA A 123 -2.61 -2.67 -12.51
CA ALA A 123 -1.72 -2.35 -11.39
C ALA A 123 -0.45 -1.64 -11.87
N MET A 124 0.17 -2.08 -12.97
CA MET A 124 1.33 -1.42 -13.56
C MET A 124 1.01 -0.01 -14.05
N LEU A 125 -0.10 0.17 -14.78
CA LEU A 125 -0.52 1.51 -15.21
C LEU A 125 -0.76 2.45 -14.04
N THR A 126 -1.43 1.97 -13.00
CA THR A 126 -1.65 2.75 -11.77
C THR A 126 -0.33 3.11 -11.10
N THR A 127 0.63 2.17 -11.05
CA THR A 127 1.98 2.41 -10.54
C THR A 127 2.68 3.53 -11.30
N VAL A 128 2.69 3.46 -12.64
CA VAL A 128 3.33 4.45 -13.49
C VAL A 128 2.70 5.83 -13.28
N LEU A 129 1.36 5.91 -13.28
CA LEU A 129 0.64 7.17 -13.07
C LEU A 129 0.99 7.82 -11.72
N PHE A 130 0.99 7.03 -10.63
CA PHE A 130 1.36 7.55 -9.31
C PHE A 130 2.84 7.92 -9.23
N SER A 131 3.74 7.18 -9.87
CA SER A 131 5.17 7.49 -9.89
C SER A 131 5.46 8.76 -10.67
N VAL A 132 4.88 8.91 -11.86
CA VAL A 132 5.02 10.13 -12.69
C VAL A 132 4.43 11.34 -11.97
N ALA A 133 3.22 11.22 -11.43
CA ALA A 133 2.59 12.29 -10.66
C ALA A 133 3.44 12.70 -9.46
N THR A 134 4.00 11.71 -8.74
CA THR A 134 4.88 12.00 -7.60
C THR A 134 6.14 12.71 -8.03
N GLY A 135 6.84 12.20 -9.05
CA GLY A 135 8.08 12.82 -9.56
C GLY A 135 7.86 14.25 -10.06
N ALA A 136 6.73 14.48 -10.76
CA ALA A 136 6.39 15.80 -11.30
C ALA A 136 5.96 16.81 -10.21
N LEU A 137 5.31 16.35 -9.14
CA LEU A 137 4.77 17.20 -8.07
C LEU A 137 5.70 17.31 -6.86
N TYR A 138 6.73 16.46 -6.79
CA TYR A 138 7.64 16.46 -5.65
C TYR A 138 8.48 17.74 -5.61
N ARG A 139 8.42 18.44 -4.48
CA ARG A 139 9.15 19.70 -4.21
C ARG A 139 10.02 19.61 -2.95
N GLY A 140 10.56 18.41 -2.64
CA GLY A 140 11.39 18.22 -1.45
C GLY A 140 10.61 18.14 -0.14
N THR A 141 9.27 18.07 -0.17
CA THR A 141 8.42 18.06 1.02
C THR A 141 7.59 16.80 1.15
N ALA A 142 7.33 16.36 2.40
CA ALA A 142 6.45 15.23 2.68
C ALA A 142 4.99 15.44 2.24
N GLY A 143 4.56 16.70 2.05
CA GLY A 143 3.17 17.03 1.73
C GLY A 143 2.65 16.38 0.45
N THR A 144 3.45 16.40 -0.61
CA THR A 144 3.09 15.75 -1.88
C THR A 144 2.94 14.24 -1.70
N ILE A 145 3.85 13.62 -0.97
CA ILE A 145 3.82 12.18 -0.68
C ILE A 145 2.56 11.85 0.13
N ALA A 146 2.27 12.63 1.18
CA ALA A 146 1.11 12.45 2.04
C ALA A 146 -0.21 12.57 1.25
N LEU A 147 -0.33 13.57 0.37
CA LEU A 147 -1.50 13.77 -0.49
C LEU A 147 -1.75 12.57 -1.40
N LEU A 148 -0.72 12.12 -2.11
CA LEU A 148 -0.84 11.01 -3.05
C LEU A 148 -1.08 9.67 -2.33
N MET A 149 -0.52 9.48 -1.13
CA MET A 149 -0.82 8.34 -0.29
C MET A 149 -2.27 8.36 0.19
N ALA A 150 -2.79 9.51 0.61
CA ALA A 150 -4.18 9.66 1.02
C ALA A 150 -5.14 9.35 -0.13
N LEU A 151 -4.89 9.88 -1.32
CA LEU A 151 -5.68 9.58 -2.53
C LEU A 151 -5.65 8.08 -2.86
N GLY A 152 -4.48 7.45 -2.81
CA GLY A 152 -4.33 6.01 -3.01
C GLY A 152 -5.08 5.19 -1.97
N ALA A 153 -5.03 5.58 -0.71
CA ALA A 153 -5.74 4.92 0.38
C ALA A 153 -7.27 5.03 0.23
N ILE A 154 -7.77 6.20 -0.17
CA ILE A 154 -9.21 6.39 -0.49
C ILE A 154 -9.61 5.49 -1.66
N GLY A 155 -8.80 5.42 -2.71
CA GLY A 155 -9.04 4.53 -3.85
C GLY A 155 -9.12 3.06 -3.45
N VAL A 156 -8.22 2.61 -2.57
CA VAL A 156 -8.25 1.24 -2.00
C VAL A 156 -9.53 1.01 -1.19
N ALA A 157 -9.92 1.95 -0.33
CA ALA A 157 -11.14 1.83 0.46
C ALA A 157 -12.40 1.77 -0.42
N PHE A 158 -12.45 2.58 -1.48
CA PHE A 158 -13.54 2.58 -2.44
C PHE A 158 -13.62 1.24 -3.19
N SER A 159 -12.50 0.78 -3.75
CA SER A 159 -12.41 -0.49 -4.47
C SER A 159 -12.80 -1.68 -3.60
N ALA A 160 -12.35 -1.70 -2.35
CA ALA A 160 -12.71 -2.74 -1.39
C ALA A 160 -14.22 -2.72 -1.08
N ARG A 161 -14.84 -1.55 -0.95
CA ARG A 161 -16.31 -1.44 -0.75
C ARG A 161 -17.09 -2.00 -1.93
N VAL A 162 -16.65 -1.71 -3.15
CA VAL A 162 -17.28 -2.23 -4.37
C VAL A 162 -17.12 -3.75 -4.42
N ALA A 163 -15.93 -4.28 -4.18
CA ALA A 163 -15.67 -5.71 -4.16
C ALA A 163 -16.51 -6.47 -3.10
N ILE A 164 -16.71 -5.86 -1.93
CA ILE A 164 -17.49 -6.45 -0.85
C ILE A 164 -19.01 -6.43 -1.12
N ARG A 165 -19.48 -5.44 -1.88
CA ARG A 165 -20.91 -5.26 -2.24
C ARG A 165 -21.30 -5.98 -3.51
N GLY A 166 -20.35 -6.43 -4.31
CA GLY A 166 -20.61 -7.18 -5.53
C GLY A 166 -21.49 -8.41 -5.27
N PRO A 167 -22.33 -8.81 -6.24
CA PRO A 167 -23.21 -9.95 -6.07
C PRO A 167 -22.37 -11.19 -5.71
N LYS A 168 -22.74 -11.87 -4.62
CA LYS A 168 -22.18 -13.18 -4.30
C LYS A 168 -22.46 -14.05 -5.51
N GLY A 169 -21.42 -14.43 -6.24
CA GLY A 169 -21.55 -15.43 -7.30
C GLY A 169 -22.30 -16.63 -6.75
N ARG A 170 -23.43 -16.92 -7.36
CA ARG A 170 -24.21 -18.14 -7.12
C ARG A 170 -23.43 -19.33 -7.60
#